data_fc077ac51919a4501a1a6b2b4120b933
#
_entry.id   fc077ac51919a4501a1a6b2b4120b933
#
_cell.length_a   1.000
_cell.length_b   1.000
_cell.length_c   1.000
_cell.angle_alpha   90.00
_cell.angle_beta   90.00
_cell.angle_gamma   90.00
#
_symmetry.space_group_name_H-M   'P 1'
#
loop_
_entity.id
_entity.type
_entity.pdbx_description
1 polymer ?
#
loop_
_entity_poly.entity_id
_entity_poly.type
_entity_poly.pdbx_seq_one_letter_code
_entity_poly.pdbx_strand_id
1 'polypeptide(L)'
;MDINEMIKEFKTPFYLYDIAELNKRIEMMRDYQKDIGLCFAMKASPVLAGYIAPFVDRLEVCSPGEYEICVRDKVSAEKILISGVNKTRESMRRILSLGGAAGFFTIESPEHFEILEAVTREIKEDATSVPNASSIPNASSTPNGKLRIYIRLTSGNQFGVDRETLEELCEKVNTSQYMELIGIHYFSGTQKNLKKIEKELTELTEYGKILKEKFGKDFSLEYGPGLGIDYFKEINTPLSHFNEEDMKGLMDIVEKTGLKDSYSDITFEYGRYIAATCGKYYTGVADVKTNDGTNYAILEGGLHQITYYGSMAGMKVPSIDYISKTSDSTKMDEVQGELQNELQDYVLAGSLCSVNDILVRKVSLPKLDIGDSLCFNLTGAYSATEGISLFLSRDLPAIIVQGIDGKVALVREHTETNIYNGGF
;
A
#
# COMPACT_ATOMS: atom_id res chain seq x y z
N MET A 1 9.46 -3.41 24.69
CA MET A 1 8.51 -2.40 25.27
C MET A 1 7.13 -2.99 25.15
N ASP A 2 6.40 -3.09 26.23
CA ASP A 2 5.01 -3.54 26.18
C ASP A 2 4.06 -2.43 25.74
N ILE A 3 2.79 -2.76 25.46
CA ILE A 3 1.86 -1.78 24.90
C ILE A 3 1.49 -0.66 25.87
N ASN A 4 1.42 -0.94 27.17
CA ASN A 4 1.12 0.10 28.17
C ASN A 4 2.29 1.09 28.31
N GLU A 5 3.53 0.60 28.19
CA GLU A 5 4.73 1.44 28.11
C GLU A 5 4.69 2.32 26.86
N MET A 6 4.33 1.74 25.68
CA MET A 6 4.21 2.50 24.43
C MET A 6 3.14 3.60 24.52
N ILE A 7 1.96 3.29 25.10
CA ILE A 7 0.89 4.28 25.31
C ILE A 7 1.35 5.43 26.21
N LYS A 8 2.11 5.13 27.27
CA LYS A 8 2.65 6.16 28.18
C LYS A 8 3.72 7.03 27.52
N GLU A 9 4.62 6.41 26.74
CA GLU A 9 5.75 7.10 26.11
C GLU A 9 5.31 7.95 24.91
N PHE A 10 4.57 7.34 23.97
CA PHE A 10 4.24 7.97 22.69
C PHE A 10 2.90 8.70 22.69
N LYS A 11 2.05 8.45 23.66
CA LYS A 11 0.67 8.96 23.77
C LYS A 11 -0.21 8.56 22.56
N THR A 12 -1.44 8.25 22.81
CA THR A 12 -2.44 8.01 21.76
C THR A 12 -2.91 9.34 21.13
N PRO A 13 -3.37 9.35 19.86
CA PRO A 13 -3.45 8.22 18.93
C PRO A 13 -2.13 7.93 18.18
N PHE A 14 -1.80 6.68 17.93
CA PHE A 14 -0.64 6.31 17.11
C PHE A 14 -0.87 5.05 16.28
N TYR A 15 -0.11 4.92 15.20
CA TYR A 15 0.03 3.68 14.44
C TYR A 15 1.28 2.93 14.89
N LEU A 16 1.15 1.62 15.06
CA LEU A 16 2.26 0.69 15.28
C LEU A 16 2.35 -0.26 14.07
N TYR A 17 3.51 -0.28 13.42
CA TYR A 17 3.82 -1.23 12.35
C TYR A 17 4.82 -2.27 12.87
N ASP A 18 4.44 -3.54 12.80
CA ASP A 18 5.28 -4.68 13.19
C ASP A 18 5.97 -5.29 11.98
N ILE A 19 7.29 -5.08 11.89
CA ILE A 19 8.10 -5.56 10.76
C ILE A 19 8.33 -7.07 10.84
N ALA A 20 8.27 -7.67 12.02
CA ALA A 20 8.37 -9.12 12.14
C ALA A 20 7.11 -9.81 11.54
N GLU A 21 5.92 -9.27 11.81
CA GLU A 21 4.68 -9.76 11.19
C GLU A 21 4.65 -9.50 9.68
N LEU A 22 5.15 -8.34 9.23
CA LEU A 22 5.29 -8.03 7.81
C LEU A 22 6.20 -9.06 7.11
N ASN A 23 7.34 -9.36 7.71
CA ASN A 23 8.30 -10.32 7.15
C ASN A 23 7.70 -11.73 7.07
N LYS A 24 7.10 -12.24 8.15
CA LYS A 24 6.41 -13.54 8.15
C LYS A 24 5.31 -13.61 7.07
N ARG A 25 4.58 -12.50 6.86
CA ARG A 25 3.57 -12.41 5.79
C ARG A 25 4.19 -12.59 4.42
N ILE A 26 5.30 -11.90 4.16
CA ILE A 26 6.03 -12.01 2.89
C ILE A 26 6.63 -13.40 2.72
N GLU A 27 7.18 -14.01 3.77
CA GLU A 27 7.70 -15.39 3.75
C GLU A 27 6.60 -16.38 3.35
N MET A 28 5.42 -16.30 3.99
CA MET A 28 4.26 -17.12 3.61
C MET A 28 3.90 -16.94 2.13
N MET A 29 3.84 -15.69 1.64
CA MET A 29 3.55 -15.43 0.23
C MET A 29 4.60 -16.01 -0.71
N ARG A 30 5.90 -15.91 -0.37
CA ARG A 30 7.01 -16.47 -1.12
C ARG A 30 6.95 -18.00 -1.22
N ASP A 31 6.52 -18.68 -0.15
CA ASP A 31 6.37 -20.15 -0.13
C ASP A 31 5.36 -20.64 -1.18
N TYR A 32 4.31 -19.85 -1.44
CA TYR A 32 3.33 -20.15 -2.49
C TYR A 32 3.79 -19.67 -3.87
N GLN A 33 4.33 -18.45 -3.96
CA GLN A 33 4.53 -17.73 -5.21
C GLN A 33 5.80 -18.13 -5.97
N LYS A 34 6.84 -18.65 -5.28
CA LYS A 34 8.11 -19.18 -5.80
C LYS A 34 8.73 -18.35 -6.95
N ASP A 35 8.44 -18.78 -8.21
CA ASP A 35 9.05 -18.22 -9.42
C ASP A 35 8.35 -16.94 -9.94
N ILE A 36 7.40 -16.39 -9.19
CA ILE A 36 6.71 -15.14 -9.54
C ILE A 36 7.27 -14.00 -8.68
N GLY A 37 7.68 -12.93 -9.32
CA GLY A 37 8.20 -11.74 -8.63
C GLY A 37 7.14 -11.11 -7.71
N LEU A 38 7.60 -10.50 -6.62
CA LEU A 38 6.78 -9.84 -5.62
C LEU A 38 7.02 -8.32 -5.67
N CYS A 39 6.00 -7.56 -6.04
CA CYS A 39 6.01 -6.10 -6.03
C CYS A 39 5.14 -5.56 -4.91
N PHE A 40 5.63 -4.58 -4.16
CA PHE A 40 4.84 -3.84 -3.17
C PHE A 40 4.32 -2.54 -3.76
N ALA A 41 2.99 -2.39 -3.83
CA ALA A 41 2.34 -1.14 -4.21
C ALA A 41 2.42 -0.14 -3.03
N MET A 42 3.37 0.77 -3.11
CA MET A 42 3.77 1.66 -2.01
C MET A 42 2.65 2.56 -1.49
N LYS A 43 1.69 2.93 -2.34
CA LYS A 43 0.47 3.69 -1.96
C LYS A 43 -0.30 3.06 -0.79
N ALA A 44 -0.16 1.74 -0.57
CA ALA A 44 -0.80 1.07 0.55
C ALA A 44 -0.24 1.53 1.91
N SER A 45 1.07 1.76 2.00
CA SER A 45 1.73 2.26 3.21
C SER A 45 3.12 2.81 2.90
N PRO A 46 3.25 4.10 2.55
CA PRO A 46 4.54 4.68 2.18
C PRO A 46 5.61 4.60 3.26
N VAL A 47 5.21 4.58 4.53
CA VAL A 47 6.14 4.46 5.67
C VAL A 47 6.91 3.14 5.68
N LEU A 48 6.40 2.11 5.02
CA LEU A 48 7.04 0.80 4.95
C LEU A 48 8.10 0.69 3.86
N ALA A 49 8.28 1.68 2.98
CA ALA A 49 9.14 1.58 1.80
C ALA A 49 10.55 1.05 2.09
N GLY A 50 11.27 1.68 3.01
CA GLY A 50 12.62 1.26 3.39
C GLY A 50 12.66 -0.08 4.13
N TYR A 51 11.63 -0.39 4.90
CA TYR A 51 11.55 -1.64 5.66
C TYR A 51 11.21 -2.86 4.79
N ILE A 52 10.40 -2.68 3.75
CA ILE A 52 9.94 -3.78 2.88
C ILE A 52 10.88 -4.04 1.70
N ALA A 53 11.61 -3.02 1.23
CA ALA A 53 12.48 -3.11 0.06
C ALA A 53 13.46 -4.29 0.06
N PRO A 54 14.04 -4.74 1.20
CA PRO A 54 14.89 -5.93 1.24
C PRO A 54 14.16 -7.24 0.91
N PHE A 55 12.86 -7.31 1.15
CA PHE A 55 12.07 -8.54 1.11
C PHE A 55 11.26 -8.72 -0.18
N VAL A 56 11.16 -7.66 -1.02
CA VAL A 56 10.42 -7.68 -2.28
C VAL A 56 11.33 -7.45 -3.48
N ASP A 57 10.89 -7.85 -4.66
CA ASP A 57 11.64 -7.67 -5.90
C ASP A 57 11.48 -6.25 -6.44
N ARG A 58 10.29 -5.67 -6.27
CA ARG A 58 9.94 -4.32 -6.75
C ARG A 58 9.08 -3.55 -5.75
N LEU A 59 9.13 -2.20 -5.88
CA LEU A 59 8.18 -1.28 -5.29
C LEU A 59 7.50 -0.49 -6.42
N GLU A 60 6.16 -0.47 -6.47
CA GLU A 60 5.40 0.38 -7.38
C GLU A 60 5.15 1.74 -6.72
N VAL A 61 5.55 2.82 -7.40
CA VAL A 61 5.33 4.21 -6.99
C VAL A 61 4.45 4.93 -8.00
N CYS A 62 3.48 5.73 -7.52
CA CYS A 62 2.48 6.38 -8.35
C CYS A 62 2.67 7.90 -8.46
N SER A 63 3.68 8.45 -7.78
CA SER A 63 3.94 9.90 -7.77
C SER A 63 5.43 10.21 -7.57
N PRO A 64 5.88 11.42 -7.95
CA PRO A 64 7.24 11.89 -7.63
C PRO A 64 7.53 11.89 -6.12
N GLY A 65 6.52 12.23 -5.31
CA GLY A 65 6.66 12.23 -3.84
C GLY A 65 6.93 10.84 -3.27
N GLU A 66 6.24 9.81 -3.77
CA GLU A 66 6.52 8.42 -3.39
C GLU A 66 7.91 7.97 -3.86
N TYR A 67 8.34 8.39 -5.07
CA TYR A 67 9.71 8.12 -5.55
C TYR A 67 10.75 8.75 -4.62
N GLU A 68 10.54 9.99 -4.16
CA GLU A 68 11.46 10.68 -3.24
C GLU A 68 11.52 10.03 -1.85
N ILE A 69 10.42 9.44 -1.38
CA ILE A 69 10.45 8.61 -0.17
C ILE A 69 11.40 7.43 -0.39
N CYS A 70 11.31 6.74 -1.52
CA CYS A 70 12.22 5.65 -1.85
C CYS A 70 13.69 6.11 -1.89
N VAL A 71 13.97 7.28 -2.48
CA VAL A 71 15.32 7.86 -2.54
C VAL A 71 15.84 8.16 -1.13
N ARG A 72 15.03 8.80 -0.27
CA ARG A 72 15.37 9.09 1.13
C ARG A 72 15.66 7.81 1.91
N ASP A 73 14.88 6.78 1.68
CA ASP A 73 15.00 5.49 2.36
C ASP A 73 16.05 4.58 1.71
N LYS A 74 16.80 5.10 0.71
CA LYS A 74 17.89 4.43 0.00
C LYS A 74 17.46 3.13 -0.71
N VAL A 75 16.24 3.07 -1.18
CA VAL A 75 15.75 1.98 -2.03
C VAL A 75 16.48 2.05 -3.38
N SER A 76 17.00 0.92 -3.86
CA SER A 76 17.63 0.86 -5.18
C SER A 76 16.64 1.21 -6.28
N ALA A 77 16.99 2.17 -7.14
CA ALA A 77 16.13 2.59 -8.26
C ALA A 77 15.81 1.41 -9.22
N GLU A 78 16.69 0.41 -9.32
CA GLU A 78 16.46 -0.79 -10.14
C GLU A 78 15.25 -1.63 -9.70
N LYS A 79 14.85 -1.49 -8.43
CA LYS A 79 13.68 -2.14 -7.86
C LYS A 79 12.39 -1.33 -8.03
N ILE A 80 12.43 -0.12 -8.58
CA ILE A 80 11.27 0.78 -8.58
C ILE A 80 10.54 0.71 -9.93
N LEU A 81 9.23 0.47 -9.88
CA LEU A 81 8.32 0.64 -11.01
C LEU A 81 7.61 1.99 -10.88
N ILE A 82 7.93 2.93 -11.77
CA ILE A 82 7.33 4.26 -11.84
C ILE A 82 6.04 4.18 -12.64
N SER A 83 4.93 4.11 -11.92
CA SER A 83 3.59 4.04 -12.46
C SER A 83 2.87 5.40 -12.30
N GLY A 84 1.54 5.41 -12.20
CA GLY A 84 0.75 6.61 -11.99
C GLY A 84 0.28 7.30 -13.27
N VAL A 85 -0.98 7.76 -13.21
CA VAL A 85 -1.69 8.29 -14.39
C VAL A 85 -1.33 9.73 -14.74
N ASN A 86 -0.75 10.48 -13.80
CA ASN A 86 -0.38 11.88 -14.01
C ASN A 86 1.13 12.01 -14.21
N LYS A 87 1.60 11.71 -15.41
CA LYS A 87 2.99 11.95 -15.81
C LYS A 87 3.09 13.29 -16.56
N THR A 88 3.82 14.22 -15.98
CA THR A 88 4.15 15.51 -16.61
C THR A 88 5.64 15.56 -16.97
N ARG A 89 6.04 16.42 -17.90
CA ARG A 89 7.47 16.64 -18.23
C ARG A 89 8.28 16.98 -16.96
N GLU A 90 7.74 17.84 -16.10
CA GLU A 90 8.39 18.26 -14.86
C GLU A 90 8.57 17.06 -13.90
N SER A 91 7.51 16.28 -13.67
CA SER A 91 7.57 15.11 -12.78
C SER A 91 8.53 14.04 -13.29
N MET A 92 8.55 13.77 -14.60
CA MET A 92 9.47 12.79 -15.18
C MET A 92 10.91 13.29 -15.14
N ARG A 93 11.16 14.58 -15.46
CA ARG A 93 12.49 15.18 -15.33
C ARG A 93 13.01 15.07 -13.88
N ARG A 94 12.16 15.36 -12.89
CA ARG A 94 12.48 15.26 -11.46
C ARG A 94 12.88 13.83 -11.06
N ILE A 95 12.09 12.82 -11.44
CA ILE A 95 12.38 11.41 -11.16
C ILE A 95 13.69 10.98 -11.86
N LEU A 96 13.86 11.31 -13.14
CA LEU A 96 15.06 10.93 -13.89
C LEU A 96 16.33 11.59 -13.32
N SER A 97 16.25 12.85 -12.88
CA SER A 97 17.36 13.57 -12.23
C SER A 97 17.78 12.95 -10.89
N LEU A 98 16.88 12.25 -10.23
CA LEU A 98 17.13 11.51 -8.97
C LEU A 98 17.56 10.05 -9.20
N GLY A 99 17.93 9.66 -10.43
CA GLY A 99 18.42 8.33 -10.76
C GLY A 99 17.33 7.32 -11.18
N GLY A 100 16.10 7.78 -11.41
CA GLY A 100 14.96 6.94 -11.78
C GLY A 100 15.11 6.17 -13.10
N ALA A 101 16.07 6.54 -13.95
CA ALA A 101 16.33 5.84 -15.21
C ALA A 101 16.68 4.36 -15.03
N ALA A 102 17.22 3.95 -13.88
CA ALA A 102 17.50 2.55 -13.57
C ALA A 102 16.25 1.71 -13.25
N GLY A 103 15.10 2.35 -13.04
CA GLY A 103 13.82 1.71 -12.74
C GLY A 103 13.06 1.23 -13.98
N PHE A 104 11.81 0.88 -13.74
CA PHE A 104 10.83 0.56 -14.76
C PHE A 104 9.79 1.68 -14.84
N PHE A 105 9.17 1.85 -16.00
CA PHE A 105 8.13 2.84 -16.20
C PHE A 105 6.90 2.21 -16.82
N THR A 106 5.70 2.60 -16.38
CA THR A 106 4.47 2.28 -17.09
C THR A 106 4.11 3.42 -18.05
N ILE A 107 3.66 3.09 -19.25
CA ILE A 107 2.98 3.99 -20.18
C ILE A 107 1.50 3.66 -20.15
N GLU A 108 0.65 4.66 -19.92
CA GLU A 108 -0.81 4.55 -19.82
C GLU A 108 -1.56 5.38 -20.87
N SER A 109 -0.83 6.04 -21.77
CA SER A 109 -1.38 6.82 -22.87
C SER A 109 -0.30 7.14 -23.91
N PRO A 110 -0.66 7.51 -25.16
CA PRO A 110 0.29 8.04 -26.13
C PRO A 110 1.07 9.27 -25.62
N GLU A 111 0.44 10.16 -24.85
CA GLU A 111 1.09 11.33 -24.25
C GLU A 111 2.20 10.94 -23.28
N HIS A 112 2.03 9.85 -22.50
CA HIS A 112 3.09 9.35 -21.61
C HIS A 112 4.34 8.90 -22.41
N PHE A 113 4.14 8.30 -23.57
CA PHE A 113 5.25 7.95 -24.48
C PHE A 113 5.99 9.22 -24.94
N GLU A 114 5.28 10.22 -25.45
CA GLU A 114 5.87 11.47 -25.95
C GLU A 114 6.62 12.24 -24.84
N ILE A 115 6.06 12.27 -23.63
CA ILE A 115 6.72 12.91 -22.48
C ILE A 115 8.03 12.22 -22.13
N LEU A 116 8.02 10.88 -21.97
CA LEU A 116 9.21 10.12 -21.60
C LEU A 116 10.28 10.18 -22.70
N GLU A 117 9.89 10.09 -23.97
CA GLU A 117 10.78 10.20 -25.13
C GLU A 117 11.48 11.57 -25.14
N ALA A 118 10.70 12.66 -25.01
CA ALA A 118 11.21 14.01 -25.05
C ALA A 118 12.13 14.31 -23.85
N VAL A 119 11.70 13.98 -22.62
CA VAL A 119 12.50 14.26 -21.41
C VAL A 119 13.81 13.44 -21.40
N THR A 120 13.75 12.18 -21.84
CA THR A 120 14.96 11.34 -21.90
C THR A 120 15.95 11.87 -22.94
N ARG A 121 15.46 12.33 -24.11
CA ARG A 121 16.29 12.96 -25.13
C ARG A 121 16.96 14.22 -24.60
N GLU A 122 16.21 15.14 -24.00
CA GLU A 122 16.72 16.39 -23.43
C GLU A 122 17.83 16.13 -22.39
N ILE A 123 17.61 15.22 -21.45
CA ILE A 123 18.62 14.88 -20.43
C ILE A 123 19.90 14.34 -21.07
N LYS A 124 19.81 13.53 -22.13
CA LYS A 124 20.98 13.01 -22.83
C LYS A 124 21.71 14.09 -23.63
N GLU A 125 20.99 15.01 -24.28
CA GLU A 125 21.55 16.13 -24.98
C GLU A 125 22.26 17.10 -24.02
N ASP A 126 21.63 17.42 -22.89
CA ASP A 126 22.24 18.26 -21.83
C ASP A 126 23.52 17.64 -21.28
N ALA A 127 23.54 16.31 -21.04
CA ALA A 127 24.73 15.59 -20.55
C ALA A 127 25.89 15.58 -21.54
N THR A 128 25.63 15.65 -22.83
CA THR A 128 26.67 15.72 -23.88
C THR A 128 27.22 17.13 -24.12
N SER A 129 26.46 18.16 -23.75
CA SER A 129 26.80 19.57 -24.01
C SER A 129 27.69 20.22 -22.93
N VAL A 130 27.83 19.62 -21.73
CA VAL A 130 28.61 20.15 -20.62
C VAL A 130 29.78 19.22 -20.30
N PRO A 131 31.06 19.59 -20.67
CA PRO A 131 32.24 18.77 -20.35
C PRO A 131 32.60 18.90 -18.87
N ASN A 132 31.91 18.33 -17.98
CA ASN A 132 32.09 18.15 -16.53
C ASN A 132 30.76 18.01 -15.79
N ALA A 133 29.67 17.62 -16.46
CA ALA A 133 28.39 17.31 -15.83
C ALA A 133 28.49 16.02 -15.00
N SER A 134 29.44 15.94 -14.08
CA SER A 134 29.51 14.90 -13.02
C SER A 134 28.42 15.07 -11.95
N SER A 135 27.46 15.99 -12.18
CA SER A 135 26.40 16.30 -11.21
C SER A 135 25.02 15.76 -11.57
N ILE A 136 24.85 15.08 -12.72
CA ILE A 136 23.65 14.30 -12.98
C ILE A 136 23.96 12.86 -12.58
N PRO A 137 23.44 12.34 -11.45
CA PRO A 137 23.67 10.96 -11.09
C PRO A 137 23.08 10.05 -12.18
N ASN A 138 23.99 9.41 -12.96
CA ASN A 138 23.73 8.21 -13.73
C ASN A 138 22.61 8.20 -14.80
N ALA A 139 22.73 9.03 -15.84
CA ALA A 139 22.12 8.68 -17.14
C ALA A 139 22.72 7.39 -17.74
N SER A 140 23.83 6.88 -17.14
CA SER A 140 24.55 5.66 -17.55
C SER A 140 24.15 4.39 -16.79
N SER A 141 23.18 4.45 -15.87
CA SER A 141 22.84 3.32 -15.01
C SER A 141 21.77 2.36 -15.56
N THR A 142 21.25 2.61 -16.75
CA THR A 142 20.38 1.60 -17.41
C THR A 142 21.25 0.56 -18.12
N PRO A 143 20.89 -0.74 -18.07
CA PRO A 143 21.69 -1.79 -18.70
C PRO A 143 22.05 -1.56 -20.16
N ASN A 144 21.21 -0.87 -20.96
CA ASN A 144 21.45 -0.56 -22.36
C ASN A 144 21.28 0.95 -22.67
N GLY A 145 21.32 1.82 -21.65
CA GLY A 145 21.06 3.25 -21.82
C GLY A 145 19.64 3.61 -22.22
N LYS A 146 18.69 2.68 -22.09
CA LYS A 146 17.27 2.84 -22.44
C LYS A 146 16.38 2.68 -21.20
N LEU A 147 15.25 3.42 -21.14
CA LEU A 147 14.22 3.25 -20.12
C LEU A 147 13.48 1.93 -20.34
N ARG A 148 13.27 1.16 -19.28
CA ARG A 148 12.52 -0.10 -19.31
C ARG A 148 11.03 0.16 -19.20
N ILE A 149 10.25 -0.22 -20.21
CA ILE A 149 8.84 0.19 -20.37
C ILE A 149 7.89 -1.00 -20.26
N TYR A 150 6.90 -0.87 -19.40
CA TYR A 150 5.65 -1.61 -19.43
C TYR A 150 4.55 -0.75 -20.01
N ILE A 151 3.66 -1.31 -20.83
CA ILE A 151 2.48 -0.60 -21.33
C ILE A 151 1.26 -1.15 -20.57
N ARG A 152 0.48 -0.25 -19.96
CA ARG A 152 -0.67 -0.64 -19.16
C ARG A 152 -1.90 -0.87 -20.02
N LEU A 153 -2.40 -2.10 -19.98
CA LEU A 153 -3.67 -2.49 -20.59
C LEU A 153 -4.83 -2.03 -19.70
N THR A 154 -5.85 -1.40 -20.28
CA THR A 154 -7.04 -0.99 -19.54
C THR A 154 -7.90 -2.18 -19.11
N SER A 155 -8.56 -2.01 -17.96
CA SER A 155 -9.64 -2.89 -17.50
C SER A 155 -11.04 -2.30 -17.74
N GLY A 156 -11.14 -1.27 -18.61
CA GLY A 156 -12.39 -0.58 -18.94
C GLY A 156 -12.70 0.61 -18.03
N ASN A 157 -11.68 1.21 -17.42
CA ASN A 157 -11.78 2.42 -16.58
C ASN A 157 -10.78 3.49 -17.08
N GLN A 158 -10.54 4.54 -16.28
CA GLN A 158 -9.66 5.67 -16.63
C GLN A 158 -8.15 5.31 -16.71
N PHE A 159 -7.77 4.09 -16.43
CA PHE A 159 -6.37 3.65 -16.39
C PHE A 159 -6.03 2.80 -17.60
N GLY A 160 -4.81 3.01 -18.13
CA GLY A 160 -4.27 2.24 -19.24
C GLY A 160 -4.94 2.53 -20.58
N VAL A 161 -4.55 1.78 -21.60
CA VAL A 161 -5.03 1.88 -22.99
C VAL A 161 -5.67 0.59 -23.45
N ASP A 162 -6.52 0.64 -24.48
CA ASP A 162 -7.07 -0.54 -25.12
C ASP A 162 -6.01 -1.34 -25.90
N ARG A 163 -6.37 -2.50 -26.42
CA ARG A 163 -5.44 -3.41 -27.10
C ARG A 163 -4.85 -2.80 -28.37
N GLU A 164 -5.64 -2.07 -29.17
CA GLU A 164 -5.20 -1.45 -30.39
C GLU A 164 -4.14 -0.38 -30.09
N THR A 165 -4.43 0.55 -29.20
CA THR A 165 -3.49 1.58 -28.75
C THR A 165 -2.25 0.98 -28.06
N LEU A 166 -2.41 -0.13 -27.30
CA LEU A 166 -1.28 -0.81 -26.67
C LEU A 166 -0.33 -1.36 -27.73
N GLU A 167 -0.85 -2.01 -28.77
CA GLU A 167 -0.04 -2.57 -29.87
C GLU A 167 0.68 -1.47 -30.65
N GLU A 168 0.02 -0.34 -30.94
CA GLU A 168 0.66 0.85 -31.54
C GLU A 168 1.80 1.39 -30.67
N LEU A 169 1.59 1.47 -29.36
CA LEU A 169 2.63 1.91 -28.42
C LEU A 169 3.79 0.91 -28.34
N CYS A 170 3.53 -0.39 -28.43
CA CYS A 170 4.58 -1.41 -28.55
C CYS A 170 5.48 -1.16 -29.78
N GLU A 171 4.89 -0.85 -30.94
CA GLU A 171 5.62 -0.52 -32.17
C GLU A 171 6.47 0.76 -31.98
N LYS A 172 5.91 1.82 -31.39
CA LYS A 172 6.63 3.05 -31.11
C LYS A 172 7.81 2.82 -30.16
N VAL A 173 7.59 2.10 -29.03
CA VAL A 173 8.66 1.80 -28.07
C VAL A 173 9.76 0.95 -28.71
N ASN A 174 9.42 -0.04 -29.54
CA ASN A 174 10.40 -0.88 -30.22
C ASN A 174 11.29 -0.09 -31.21
N THR A 175 10.78 1.00 -31.79
CA THR A 175 11.55 1.87 -32.71
C THR A 175 12.30 2.98 -31.99
N SER A 176 12.00 3.27 -30.69
CA SER A 176 12.67 4.28 -29.90
C SER A 176 14.13 3.93 -29.62
N GLN A 177 15.00 4.92 -29.73
CA GLN A 177 16.40 4.81 -29.27
C GLN A 177 16.57 5.04 -27.76
N TYR A 178 15.51 5.49 -27.07
CA TYR A 178 15.53 5.84 -25.64
C TYR A 178 14.78 4.85 -24.74
N MET A 179 13.99 3.96 -25.33
CA MET A 179 13.12 3.03 -24.60
C MET A 179 13.34 1.58 -25.02
N GLU A 180 13.08 0.68 -24.09
CA GLU A 180 13.08 -0.76 -24.28
C GLU A 180 11.74 -1.32 -23.80
N LEU A 181 11.00 -1.99 -24.67
CA LEU A 181 9.74 -2.62 -24.33
C LEU A 181 10.00 -3.91 -23.52
N ILE A 182 9.56 -3.94 -22.27
CA ILE A 182 9.69 -5.09 -21.37
C ILE A 182 8.43 -5.95 -21.43
N GLY A 183 7.24 -5.35 -21.32
CA GLY A 183 6.02 -6.12 -21.23
C GLY A 183 4.78 -5.29 -21.06
N ILE A 184 3.76 -5.91 -20.50
CA ILE A 184 2.49 -5.26 -20.19
C ILE A 184 2.24 -5.21 -18.69
N HIS A 185 1.52 -4.19 -18.26
CA HIS A 185 1.03 -4.01 -16.90
C HIS A 185 -0.50 -4.10 -16.88
N TYR A 186 -1.08 -4.77 -15.89
CA TYR A 186 -2.53 -4.86 -15.74
C TYR A 186 -2.97 -4.85 -14.29
N PHE A 187 -3.91 -3.95 -13.97
CA PHE A 187 -4.59 -3.89 -12.68
C PHE A 187 -6.02 -3.41 -12.84
N SER A 188 -6.99 -4.16 -12.35
CA SER A 188 -8.43 -3.90 -12.51
C SER A 188 -9.15 -3.46 -11.23
N GLY A 189 -8.44 -3.35 -10.11
CA GLY A 189 -9.01 -2.96 -8.82
C GLY A 189 -8.64 -3.89 -7.67
N THR A 190 -9.10 -3.55 -6.48
CA THR A 190 -8.81 -4.23 -5.21
C THR A 190 -9.98 -5.08 -4.73
N GLN A 191 -9.76 -5.90 -3.68
CA GLN A 191 -10.76 -6.76 -3.03
C GLN A 191 -11.45 -7.71 -4.01
N LYS A 192 -10.68 -8.24 -4.96
CA LYS A 192 -11.18 -9.19 -5.96
C LYS A 192 -11.32 -10.58 -5.37
N ASN A 193 -12.38 -11.28 -5.77
CA ASN A 193 -12.50 -12.71 -5.52
C ASN A 193 -11.73 -13.53 -6.57
N LEU A 194 -11.41 -14.77 -6.23
CA LEU A 194 -10.64 -15.67 -7.08
C LEU A 194 -11.27 -15.91 -8.46
N LYS A 195 -12.62 -15.92 -8.56
CA LYS A 195 -13.34 -16.11 -9.81
C LYS A 195 -13.09 -14.97 -10.81
N LYS A 196 -13.01 -13.73 -10.32
CA LYS A 196 -12.68 -12.58 -11.16
C LYS A 196 -11.21 -12.66 -11.60
N ILE A 197 -10.31 -13.04 -10.69
CA ILE A 197 -8.89 -13.22 -10.98
C ILE A 197 -8.68 -14.30 -12.05
N GLU A 198 -9.35 -15.43 -11.94
CA GLU A 198 -9.29 -16.51 -12.92
C GLU A 198 -9.67 -16.04 -14.34
N LYS A 199 -10.76 -15.28 -14.43
CA LYS A 199 -11.17 -14.68 -15.73
C LYS A 199 -10.08 -13.79 -16.30
N GLU A 200 -9.53 -12.87 -15.49
CA GLU A 200 -8.48 -11.94 -15.91
C GLU A 200 -7.21 -12.68 -16.36
N LEU A 201 -6.75 -13.65 -15.57
CA LEU A 201 -5.55 -14.41 -15.93
C LEU A 201 -5.75 -15.27 -17.18
N THR A 202 -6.95 -15.81 -17.41
CA THR A 202 -7.27 -16.51 -18.67
C THR A 202 -7.15 -15.56 -19.87
N GLU A 203 -7.75 -14.37 -19.78
CA GLU A 203 -7.71 -13.35 -20.85
C GLU A 203 -6.27 -12.83 -21.09
N LEU A 204 -5.49 -12.64 -20.03
CA LEU A 204 -4.10 -12.21 -20.12
C LEU A 204 -3.20 -13.30 -20.73
N THR A 205 -3.43 -14.56 -20.37
CA THR A 205 -2.69 -15.71 -20.95
C THR A 205 -2.88 -15.78 -22.46
N GLU A 206 -4.11 -15.64 -22.95
CA GLU A 206 -4.40 -15.63 -24.39
C GLU A 206 -3.78 -14.39 -25.07
N TYR A 207 -3.88 -13.22 -24.43
CA TYR A 207 -3.31 -12.01 -25.00
C TYR A 207 -1.78 -12.03 -25.05
N GLY A 208 -1.12 -12.63 -24.06
CA GLY A 208 0.33 -12.83 -24.09
C GLY A 208 0.80 -13.65 -25.29
N LYS A 209 0.06 -14.71 -25.66
CA LYS A 209 0.34 -15.50 -26.85
C LYS A 209 0.21 -14.69 -28.16
N ILE A 210 -0.86 -13.87 -28.25
CA ILE A 210 -1.07 -12.97 -29.40
C ILE A 210 0.08 -11.97 -29.53
N LEU A 211 0.50 -11.34 -28.41
CA LEU A 211 1.61 -10.39 -28.41
C LEU A 211 2.92 -11.06 -28.83
N LYS A 212 3.20 -12.26 -28.31
CA LYS A 212 4.40 -13.03 -28.69
C LYS A 212 4.41 -13.36 -30.18
N GLU A 213 3.30 -13.80 -30.74
CA GLU A 213 3.17 -14.09 -32.17
C GLU A 213 3.35 -12.81 -33.02
N LYS A 214 2.67 -11.71 -32.64
CA LYS A 214 2.70 -10.44 -33.39
C LYS A 214 4.09 -9.80 -33.41
N PHE A 215 4.77 -9.77 -32.26
CA PHE A 215 6.02 -9.03 -32.10
C PHE A 215 7.29 -9.91 -32.17
N GLY A 216 7.13 -11.23 -32.24
CA GLY A 216 8.26 -12.17 -32.34
C GLY A 216 9.18 -12.18 -31.14
N LYS A 217 8.69 -11.76 -29.96
CA LYS A 217 9.44 -11.72 -28.70
C LYS A 217 8.57 -12.06 -27.51
N ASP A 218 9.20 -12.51 -26.42
CA ASP A 218 8.53 -12.71 -25.15
C ASP A 218 8.26 -11.38 -24.46
N PHE A 219 7.13 -11.28 -23.79
CA PHE A 219 6.73 -10.16 -22.94
C PHE A 219 6.79 -10.58 -21.48
N SER A 220 7.14 -9.64 -20.60
CA SER A 220 6.92 -9.78 -19.16
C SER A 220 5.53 -9.27 -18.79
N LEU A 221 5.00 -9.76 -17.65
CA LEU A 221 3.72 -9.32 -17.09
C LEU A 221 3.91 -8.76 -15.70
N GLU A 222 3.51 -7.50 -15.49
CA GLU A 222 3.28 -6.91 -14.18
C GLU A 222 1.77 -6.93 -13.91
N TYR A 223 1.32 -7.68 -12.89
CA TYR A 223 -0.10 -7.91 -12.65
C TYR A 223 -0.49 -7.65 -11.20
N GLY A 224 -1.53 -6.84 -10.99
CA GLY A 224 -2.13 -6.62 -9.68
C GLY A 224 -3.31 -7.58 -9.44
N PRO A 225 -3.14 -8.70 -8.70
CA PRO A 225 -4.24 -9.62 -8.39
C PRO A 225 -5.34 -8.96 -7.56
N GLY A 226 -5.01 -7.92 -6.80
CA GLY A 226 -5.98 -7.21 -5.99
C GLY A 226 -6.63 -8.09 -4.92
N LEU A 227 -5.88 -9.07 -4.38
CA LEU A 227 -6.34 -9.89 -3.26
C LEU A 227 -6.82 -9.03 -2.10
N GLY A 228 -7.93 -9.43 -1.51
CA GLY A 228 -8.59 -8.72 -0.44
C GLY A 228 -8.06 -9.07 0.95
N ILE A 229 -8.45 -8.22 1.91
CA ILE A 229 -8.40 -8.51 3.34
C ILE A 229 -9.82 -8.37 3.88
N ASP A 230 -10.28 -9.35 4.62
CA ASP A 230 -11.59 -9.29 5.29
C ASP A 230 -11.44 -8.62 6.66
N TYR A 231 -11.52 -7.30 6.66
CA TYR A 231 -11.33 -6.46 7.86
C TYR A 231 -12.34 -6.70 8.98
N PHE A 232 -13.45 -7.35 8.67
CA PHE A 232 -14.60 -7.49 9.57
C PHE A 232 -14.85 -8.94 9.98
N LYS A 233 -13.92 -9.82 9.63
CA LYS A 233 -13.89 -11.22 10.04
C LYS A 233 -13.11 -11.36 11.34
N GLU A 234 -13.54 -12.28 12.19
CA GLU A 234 -12.79 -12.65 13.39
C GLU A 234 -11.41 -13.19 13.02
N ILE A 235 -10.39 -12.75 13.76
CA ILE A 235 -9.01 -13.20 13.58
C ILE A 235 -8.80 -14.40 14.48
N ASN A 236 -8.77 -15.59 13.90
CA ASN A 236 -8.59 -16.88 14.59
C ASN A 236 -7.32 -17.63 14.17
N THR A 237 -6.44 -16.96 13.41
CA THR A 237 -5.15 -17.48 12.94
C THR A 237 -4.08 -16.42 13.18
N PRO A 238 -2.77 -16.78 13.17
CA PRO A 238 -1.71 -15.77 13.17
C PRO A 238 -1.92 -14.74 12.05
N LEU A 239 -1.65 -13.47 12.33
CA LEU A 239 -1.89 -12.37 11.37
C LEU A 239 -1.16 -12.58 10.04
N SER A 240 0.06 -13.15 10.07
CA SER A 240 0.82 -13.49 8.86
C SER A 240 0.12 -14.49 7.94
N HIS A 241 -0.78 -15.31 8.46
CA HIS A 241 -1.57 -16.32 7.72
C HIS A 241 -3.03 -15.91 7.51
N PHE A 242 -3.41 -14.71 7.87
CA PHE A 242 -4.78 -14.22 7.70
C PHE A 242 -5.15 -14.14 6.20
N ASN A 243 -6.23 -14.80 5.79
CA ASN A 243 -6.63 -14.98 4.37
C ASN A 243 -5.62 -15.77 3.51
N GLU A 244 -4.85 -16.69 4.08
CA GLU A 244 -3.86 -17.50 3.35
C GLU A 244 -4.48 -18.34 2.22
N GLU A 245 -5.71 -18.80 2.39
CA GLU A 245 -6.47 -19.56 1.40
C GLU A 245 -6.62 -18.83 0.06
N ASP A 246 -6.69 -17.49 0.08
CA ASP A 246 -6.76 -16.69 -1.15
C ASP A 246 -5.45 -16.76 -1.94
N MET A 247 -4.31 -16.81 -1.26
CA MET A 247 -3.00 -16.95 -1.89
C MET A 247 -2.84 -18.31 -2.55
N LYS A 248 -3.24 -19.37 -1.87
CA LYS A 248 -3.26 -20.73 -2.42
C LYS A 248 -4.14 -20.78 -3.66
N GLY A 249 -5.38 -20.27 -3.57
CA GLY A 249 -6.31 -20.23 -4.70
C GLY A 249 -5.80 -19.44 -5.90
N LEU A 250 -5.06 -18.34 -5.66
CA LEU A 250 -4.41 -17.58 -6.73
C LEU A 250 -3.35 -18.43 -7.45
N MET A 251 -2.53 -19.20 -6.73
CA MET A 251 -1.51 -20.04 -7.35
C MET A 251 -2.13 -21.21 -8.13
N ASP A 252 -3.19 -21.81 -7.62
CA ASP A 252 -3.96 -22.85 -8.35
C ASP A 252 -4.52 -22.30 -9.69
N ILE A 253 -4.94 -21.03 -9.71
CA ILE A 253 -5.40 -20.35 -10.92
C ILE A 253 -4.24 -20.10 -11.90
N VAL A 254 -3.10 -19.64 -11.41
CA VAL A 254 -1.89 -19.44 -12.26
C VAL A 254 -1.49 -20.72 -12.97
N GLU A 255 -1.48 -21.83 -12.26
CA GLU A 255 -1.17 -23.15 -12.84
C GLU A 255 -2.24 -23.58 -13.85
N LYS A 256 -3.52 -23.49 -13.48
CA LYS A 256 -4.66 -23.86 -14.32
C LYS A 256 -4.71 -23.09 -15.65
N THR A 257 -4.39 -21.80 -15.64
CA THR A 257 -4.45 -20.95 -16.83
C THR A 257 -3.25 -21.09 -17.74
N GLY A 258 -2.14 -21.67 -17.26
CA GLY A 258 -0.89 -21.75 -18.03
C GLY A 258 -0.24 -20.37 -18.24
N LEU A 259 -0.43 -19.44 -17.32
CA LEU A 259 0.07 -18.06 -17.41
C LEU A 259 1.58 -18.01 -17.67
N LYS A 260 2.35 -18.90 -17.02
CA LYS A 260 3.81 -18.98 -17.14
C LYS A 260 4.30 -19.36 -18.55
N ASP A 261 3.47 -19.96 -19.38
CA ASP A 261 3.83 -20.32 -20.75
C ASP A 261 3.71 -19.13 -21.72
N SER A 262 3.04 -18.06 -21.29
CA SER A 262 2.70 -16.91 -22.14
C SER A 262 3.58 -15.69 -21.88
N TYR A 263 4.33 -15.67 -20.78
CA TYR A 263 5.19 -14.56 -20.39
C TYR A 263 6.55 -15.04 -19.90
N SER A 264 7.61 -14.31 -20.24
CA SER A 264 9.00 -14.66 -19.86
C SER A 264 9.32 -14.37 -18.41
N ASP A 265 8.67 -13.37 -17.82
CA ASP A 265 8.79 -12.97 -16.42
C ASP A 265 7.44 -12.47 -15.94
N ILE A 266 7.07 -12.83 -14.72
CA ILE A 266 5.81 -12.44 -14.10
C ILE A 266 6.08 -11.85 -12.75
N THR A 267 5.55 -10.67 -12.48
CA THR A 267 5.59 -10.04 -11.16
C THR A 267 4.17 -9.69 -10.72
N PHE A 268 3.83 -10.03 -9.48
CA PHE A 268 2.54 -9.67 -8.89
C PHE A 268 2.65 -8.51 -7.94
N GLU A 269 1.77 -7.50 -8.12
CA GLU A 269 1.70 -6.30 -7.30
C GLU A 269 0.69 -6.46 -6.16
N TYR A 270 1.15 -6.31 -4.93
CA TYR A 270 0.31 -6.32 -3.75
C TYR A 270 0.50 -5.06 -2.92
N GLY A 271 -0.58 -4.47 -2.47
CA GLY A 271 -0.56 -3.41 -1.46
C GLY A 271 -1.16 -3.91 -0.16
N ARG A 272 -2.49 -3.92 -0.14
CA ARG A 272 -3.33 -4.29 1.00
C ARG A 272 -2.99 -5.67 1.57
N TYR A 273 -2.85 -6.65 0.71
CA TYR A 273 -2.63 -8.04 1.11
C TYR A 273 -1.31 -8.26 1.85
N ILE A 274 -0.28 -7.47 1.53
CA ILE A 274 0.99 -7.49 2.26
C ILE A 274 0.89 -6.71 3.58
N ALA A 275 0.44 -5.45 3.50
CA ALA A 275 0.65 -4.49 4.58
C ALA A 275 -0.44 -4.49 5.66
N ALA A 276 -1.67 -4.90 5.36
CA ALA A 276 -2.79 -4.71 6.30
C ALA A 276 -2.52 -5.36 7.68
N THR A 277 -1.94 -6.56 7.68
CA THR A 277 -1.76 -7.38 8.89
C THR A 277 -0.68 -6.88 9.85
N CYS A 278 0.28 -6.09 9.36
CA CYS A 278 1.39 -5.61 10.19
C CYS A 278 1.07 -4.32 10.94
N GLY A 279 -0.05 -3.66 10.65
CA GLY A 279 -0.40 -2.37 11.28
C GLY A 279 -1.53 -2.47 12.29
N LYS A 280 -1.36 -1.73 13.38
CA LYS A 280 -2.34 -1.54 14.45
C LYS A 280 -2.49 -0.04 14.73
N TYR A 281 -3.71 0.40 14.99
CA TYR A 281 -3.99 1.78 15.37
C TYR A 281 -4.52 1.84 16.80
N TYR A 282 -3.86 2.63 17.63
CA TYR A 282 -4.19 2.80 19.05
C TYR A 282 -4.77 4.19 19.27
N THR A 283 -5.90 4.25 19.99
CA THR A 283 -6.58 5.50 20.34
C THR A 283 -7.14 5.46 21.75
N GLY A 284 -7.03 6.53 22.48
CA GLY A 284 -7.56 6.67 23.84
C GLY A 284 -9.06 6.97 23.85
N VAL A 285 -9.73 6.60 24.94
CA VAL A 285 -11.11 6.99 25.26
C VAL A 285 -11.08 8.35 25.95
N ALA A 286 -11.53 9.38 25.24
CA ALA A 286 -11.53 10.77 25.69
C ALA A 286 -12.76 11.12 26.56
N ASP A 287 -13.92 10.49 26.26
CA ASP A 287 -15.17 10.71 27.00
C ASP A 287 -16.09 9.50 26.88
N VAL A 288 -16.92 9.25 27.88
CA VAL A 288 -17.97 8.22 27.89
C VAL A 288 -19.26 8.83 28.39
N LYS A 289 -20.34 8.69 27.63
CA LYS A 289 -21.65 9.23 28.01
C LYS A 289 -22.81 8.37 27.50
N THR A 290 -23.94 8.49 28.17
CA THR A 290 -25.18 7.84 27.77
C THR A 290 -26.21 8.89 27.38
N ASN A 291 -26.72 8.85 26.17
CA ASN A 291 -27.81 9.68 25.66
C ASN A 291 -28.97 8.80 25.21
N ASP A 292 -30.17 9.02 25.73
CA ASP A 292 -31.39 8.28 25.38
C ASP A 292 -31.18 6.74 25.37
N GLY A 293 -30.46 6.23 26.39
CA GLY A 293 -30.18 4.80 26.56
C GLY A 293 -29.09 4.24 25.64
N THR A 294 -28.42 5.07 24.84
CA THR A 294 -27.29 4.68 24.00
C THR A 294 -25.97 5.13 24.65
N ASN A 295 -25.03 4.19 24.83
CA ASN A 295 -23.71 4.52 25.32
C ASN A 295 -22.81 4.96 24.16
N TYR A 296 -22.13 6.07 24.31
CA TYR A 296 -21.15 6.62 23.38
C TYR A 296 -19.78 6.63 24.05
N ALA A 297 -18.77 6.10 23.36
CA ALA A 297 -17.37 6.32 23.67
C ALA A 297 -16.81 7.29 22.61
N ILE A 298 -16.33 8.45 23.08
CA ILE A 298 -15.67 9.44 22.22
C ILE A 298 -14.18 9.13 22.27
N LEU A 299 -13.60 8.84 21.11
CA LEU A 299 -12.20 8.49 20.95
C LEU A 299 -11.38 9.74 20.60
N GLU A 300 -10.11 9.75 20.98
CA GLU A 300 -9.17 10.83 20.62
C GLU A 300 -8.96 10.95 19.11
N GLY A 301 -8.95 9.81 18.39
CA GLY A 301 -8.94 9.75 16.95
C GLY A 301 -10.33 9.79 16.33
N GLY A 302 -10.42 9.50 15.04
CA GLY A 302 -11.67 9.47 14.28
C GLY A 302 -11.42 9.19 12.79
N LEU A 303 -12.42 9.45 11.94
CA LEU A 303 -12.32 9.24 10.48
C LEU A 303 -11.20 10.07 9.80
N HIS A 304 -10.64 11.07 10.49
CA HIS A 304 -9.49 11.83 9.99
C HIS A 304 -8.17 11.07 10.15
N GLN A 305 -8.14 10.03 10.95
CA GLN A 305 -6.93 9.28 11.25
C GLN A 305 -7.01 7.81 10.88
N ILE A 306 -8.20 7.21 10.83
CA ILE A 306 -8.37 5.79 10.52
C ILE A 306 -9.54 5.56 9.58
N THR A 307 -9.31 4.73 8.56
CA THR A 307 -10.36 4.26 7.65
C THR A 307 -10.20 2.77 7.36
N TYR A 308 -11.32 2.10 7.10
CA TYR A 308 -11.35 0.72 6.60
C TYR A 308 -12.13 0.65 5.30
N TYR A 309 -11.56 -0.02 4.31
CA TYR A 309 -12.28 -0.28 3.06
C TYR A 309 -13.57 -1.06 3.33
N GLY A 310 -14.69 -0.50 2.92
CA GLY A 310 -15.98 -1.16 3.07
C GLY A 310 -16.58 -1.13 4.48
N SER A 311 -16.17 -0.19 5.35
CA SER A 311 -16.71 0.01 6.71
C SER A 311 -18.22 0.32 6.73
N MET A 312 -18.81 0.76 5.59
CA MET A 312 -20.22 1.09 5.46
C MET A 312 -20.70 2.09 6.53
N ALA A 313 -19.96 3.18 6.73
CA ALA A 313 -20.22 4.20 7.73
C ALA A 313 -20.38 3.64 9.17
N GLY A 314 -19.46 2.76 9.55
CA GLY A 314 -19.40 2.17 10.89
C GLY A 314 -20.40 1.04 11.16
N MET A 315 -21.12 0.57 10.13
CA MET A 315 -22.06 -0.57 10.30
C MET A 315 -21.37 -1.92 10.45
N LYS A 316 -20.13 -2.04 10.01
CA LYS A 316 -19.30 -3.23 10.18
C LYS A 316 -18.28 -3.01 11.29
N VAL A 317 -18.07 -4.03 12.11
CA VAL A 317 -17.15 -3.98 13.25
C VAL A 317 -15.82 -4.60 12.84
N PRO A 318 -14.71 -3.84 12.83
CA PRO A 318 -13.38 -4.41 12.63
C PRO A 318 -12.93 -5.16 13.89
N SER A 319 -11.80 -5.87 13.81
CA SER A 319 -11.18 -6.46 15.00
C SER A 319 -10.64 -5.36 15.92
N ILE A 320 -11.12 -5.31 17.16
CA ILE A 320 -10.79 -4.29 18.17
C ILE A 320 -10.39 -4.99 19.46
N ASP A 321 -9.23 -4.63 20.02
CA ASP A 321 -8.80 -5.08 21.35
C ASP A 321 -9.00 -3.92 22.35
N TYR A 322 -9.43 -4.27 23.56
CA TYR A 322 -9.57 -3.37 24.68
C TYR A 322 -8.31 -3.38 25.56
N ILE A 323 -7.87 -2.20 25.99
CA ILE A 323 -6.69 -2.02 26.85
C ILE A 323 -7.09 -1.12 28.01
N SER A 324 -7.20 -1.70 29.20
CA SER A 324 -7.50 -0.94 30.42
C SER A 324 -6.28 -0.12 30.85
N LYS A 325 -6.51 1.14 31.25
CA LYS A 325 -5.50 2.02 31.86
C LYS A 325 -4.91 1.47 33.17
N THR A 326 -5.61 0.53 33.82
CA THR A 326 -5.23 -0.04 35.12
C THR A 326 -4.63 -1.43 35.04
N SER A 327 -4.67 -2.08 33.86
CA SER A 327 -4.14 -3.45 33.72
C SER A 327 -2.61 -3.45 33.72
N ASP A 328 -2.05 -4.25 34.65
CA ASP A 328 -0.65 -4.66 34.59
C ASP A 328 -0.52 -5.69 33.47
N SER A 329 0.38 -5.47 32.49
CA SER A 329 0.57 -6.31 31.30
C SER A 329 0.81 -7.81 31.57
N THR A 330 1.13 -8.15 32.83
CA THR A 330 1.38 -9.53 33.26
C THR A 330 0.11 -10.37 33.48
N LYS A 331 -1.11 -9.78 33.38
CA LYS A 331 -2.39 -10.44 33.66
C LYS A 331 -3.43 -10.37 32.53
N MET A 332 -3.03 -10.04 31.31
CA MET A 332 -3.98 -9.82 30.20
C MET A 332 -4.88 -11.03 29.92
N ASP A 333 -4.37 -12.27 30.02
CA ASP A 333 -5.16 -13.48 29.74
C ASP A 333 -6.16 -13.82 30.87
N GLU A 334 -5.85 -13.50 32.13
CA GLU A 334 -6.76 -13.71 33.27
C GLU A 334 -7.87 -12.65 33.30
N VAL A 335 -7.54 -11.39 32.96
CA VAL A 335 -8.49 -10.27 32.94
C VAL A 335 -9.50 -10.41 31.79
N GLN A 336 -9.09 -10.94 30.64
CA GLN A 336 -10.03 -11.21 29.51
C GLN A 336 -11.09 -12.26 29.88
N GLY A 337 -10.75 -13.25 30.69
CA GLY A 337 -11.70 -14.28 31.16
C GLY A 337 -12.76 -13.74 32.15
N GLU A 338 -12.39 -12.81 33.03
CA GLU A 338 -13.31 -12.23 34.03
C GLU A 338 -14.18 -11.08 33.45
N LEU A 339 -13.66 -10.32 32.48
CA LEU A 339 -14.37 -9.20 31.82
C LEU A 339 -15.46 -9.63 30.83
N GLN A 340 -15.52 -10.90 30.42
CA GLN A 340 -16.58 -11.42 29.54
C GLN A 340 -17.98 -11.40 30.17
N ASN A 341 -18.11 -11.17 31.47
CA ASN A 341 -19.40 -11.23 32.17
C ASN A 341 -20.18 -9.90 32.23
N GLU A 342 -19.61 -8.75 31.85
CA GLU A 342 -20.28 -7.44 31.88
C GLU A 342 -20.00 -6.60 30.62
N LEU A 343 -20.28 -7.17 29.43
CA LEU A 343 -20.17 -6.41 28.19
C LEU A 343 -21.30 -5.39 28.07
N GLN A 344 -20.96 -4.20 27.60
CA GLN A 344 -21.89 -3.12 27.30
C GLN A 344 -21.79 -2.76 25.81
N ASP A 345 -22.93 -2.41 25.22
CA ASP A 345 -22.98 -1.95 23.84
C ASP A 345 -22.59 -0.47 23.75
N TYR A 346 -21.68 -0.13 22.84
CA TYR A 346 -21.19 1.22 22.58
C TYR A 346 -21.31 1.59 21.11
N VAL A 347 -21.54 2.88 20.88
CA VAL A 347 -21.20 3.59 19.64
C VAL A 347 -19.79 4.15 19.82
N LEU A 348 -18.86 3.82 18.94
CA LEU A 348 -17.52 4.41 18.93
C LEU A 348 -17.52 5.60 17.98
N ALA A 349 -17.47 6.81 18.56
CA ALA A 349 -17.44 8.08 17.83
C ALA A 349 -16.03 8.70 17.91
N GLY A 350 -15.60 9.35 16.83
CA GLY A 350 -14.34 10.06 16.82
C GLY A 350 -14.45 11.48 17.41
N SER A 351 -13.34 12.23 17.31
CA SER A 351 -13.19 13.57 17.91
C SER A 351 -13.57 14.73 16.97
N LEU A 352 -14.09 14.44 15.77
CA LEU A 352 -14.52 15.48 14.85
C LEU A 352 -15.92 16.02 15.21
N CYS A 353 -16.15 17.32 15.06
CA CYS A 353 -17.48 17.92 15.16
C CYS A 353 -18.32 17.59 13.92
N SER A 354 -18.56 16.30 13.70
CA SER A 354 -19.35 15.77 12.60
C SER A 354 -20.18 14.58 13.06
N VAL A 355 -21.48 14.58 12.74
CA VAL A 355 -22.37 13.45 13.03
C VAL A 355 -21.97 12.17 12.25
N ASN A 356 -21.11 12.30 11.26
CA ASN A 356 -20.62 11.19 10.46
C ASN A 356 -19.34 10.58 11.03
N ASP A 357 -18.74 11.17 12.07
CA ASP A 357 -17.50 10.65 12.69
C ASP A 357 -17.81 9.48 13.62
N ILE A 358 -18.34 8.42 13.03
CA ILE A 358 -18.68 7.16 13.70
C ILE A 358 -17.81 6.06 13.13
N LEU A 359 -16.90 5.54 13.93
CA LEU A 359 -16.04 4.43 13.56
C LEU A 359 -16.78 3.10 13.60
N VAL A 360 -17.61 2.91 14.65
CA VAL A 360 -18.46 1.71 14.82
C VAL A 360 -19.79 2.12 15.42
N ARG A 361 -20.89 1.72 14.80
CA ARG A 361 -22.26 2.03 15.26
C ARG A 361 -22.72 1.19 16.43
N LYS A 362 -22.19 -0.03 16.55
CA LYS A 362 -22.51 -0.92 17.67
C LYS A 362 -21.40 -1.94 17.85
N VAL A 363 -20.81 -1.99 19.04
CA VAL A 363 -19.87 -3.02 19.46
C VAL A 363 -20.05 -3.28 20.95
N SER A 364 -19.95 -4.56 21.35
CA SER A 364 -20.00 -4.97 22.76
C SER A 364 -18.58 -5.03 23.30
N LEU A 365 -18.26 -4.21 24.30
CA LEU A 365 -16.95 -4.09 24.94
C LEU A 365 -17.13 -4.16 26.46
N PRO A 366 -16.07 -4.47 27.23
CA PRO A 366 -16.06 -4.23 28.67
C PRO A 366 -16.45 -2.78 28.98
N LYS A 367 -16.92 -2.52 30.20
CA LYS A 367 -17.20 -1.14 30.62
C LYS A 367 -15.98 -0.25 30.39
N LEU A 368 -16.16 0.77 29.55
CA LEU A 368 -15.12 1.73 29.20
C LEU A 368 -15.06 2.88 30.22
N ASP A 369 -13.84 3.27 30.57
CA ASP A 369 -13.55 4.46 31.36
C ASP A 369 -12.68 5.45 30.57
N ILE A 370 -12.78 6.76 30.89
CA ILE A 370 -11.88 7.77 30.33
C ILE A 370 -10.43 7.41 30.64
N GLY A 371 -9.58 7.41 29.62
CA GLY A 371 -8.17 7.02 29.68
C GLY A 371 -7.89 5.56 29.35
N ASP A 372 -8.90 4.73 29.17
CA ASP A 372 -8.72 3.42 28.51
C ASP A 372 -8.30 3.61 27.05
N SER A 373 -7.80 2.56 26.42
CA SER A 373 -7.42 2.59 25.01
C SER A 373 -8.06 1.46 24.23
N LEU A 374 -8.27 1.70 22.94
CA LEU A 374 -8.71 0.71 21.97
C LEU A 374 -7.62 0.52 20.91
N CYS A 375 -7.39 -0.73 20.54
CA CYS A 375 -6.51 -1.10 19.42
C CYS A 375 -7.36 -1.60 18.26
N PHE A 376 -7.27 -0.94 17.12
CA PHE A 376 -7.87 -1.36 15.87
C PHE A 376 -6.84 -2.14 15.06
N ASN A 377 -7.13 -3.42 14.77
CA ASN A 377 -6.24 -4.31 14.04
C ASN A 377 -6.36 -4.15 12.52
N LEU A 378 -5.44 -4.74 11.75
CA LEU A 378 -5.41 -4.76 10.27
C LEU A 378 -5.34 -3.37 9.64
N THR A 379 -4.70 -2.41 10.28
CA THR A 379 -4.63 -1.01 9.82
C THR A 379 -3.34 -0.67 9.05
N GLY A 380 -2.54 -1.67 8.69
CA GLY A 380 -1.24 -1.44 8.04
C GLY A 380 -1.31 -0.94 6.60
N ALA A 381 -2.50 -0.99 5.96
CA ALA A 381 -2.67 -0.56 4.58
C ALA A 381 -3.78 0.48 4.43
N TYR A 382 -3.46 1.63 3.83
CA TYR A 382 -4.34 2.75 3.50
C TYR A 382 -4.95 3.48 4.71
N SER A 383 -5.17 2.83 5.83
CA SER A 383 -5.90 3.38 6.99
C SER A 383 -5.34 4.70 7.48
N ALA A 384 -4.03 4.90 7.42
CA ALA A 384 -3.35 6.13 7.85
C ALA A 384 -3.35 7.25 6.78
N THR A 385 -3.66 6.95 5.51
CA THR A 385 -3.47 7.87 4.39
C THR A 385 -4.75 8.21 3.63
N GLU A 386 -5.77 7.37 3.68
CA GLU A 386 -7.06 7.60 3.00
C GLU A 386 -8.07 8.40 3.83
N GLY A 387 -7.72 8.80 5.05
CA GLY A 387 -8.57 9.62 5.92
C GLY A 387 -8.67 11.09 5.47
N ILE A 388 -9.65 11.80 6.03
CA ILE A 388 -9.84 13.25 5.83
C ILE A 388 -8.92 14.07 6.73
N SER A 389 -7.63 13.78 6.71
CA SER A 389 -6.62 14.12 7.71
C SER A 389 -6.44 15.62 8.00
N LEU A 390 -6.86 16.52 7.10
CA LEU A 390 -6.80 17.98 7.32
C LEU A 390 -8.10 18.57 7.92
N PHE A 391 -9.17 17.78 8.04
CA PHE A 391 -10.44 18.31 8.52
C PHE A 391 -10.35 18.74 10.00
N LEU A 392 -10.83 19.96 10.29
CA LEU A 392 -10.77 20.64 11.60
C LEU A 392 -9.37 20.88 12.16
N SER A 393 -8.32 20.82 11.34
CA SER A 393 -6.92 21.03 11.77
C SER A 393 -6.51 20.15 12.96
N ARG A 394 -7.02 18.89 12.99
CA ARG A 394 -6.63 17.89 13.97
C ARG A 394 -5.26 17.33 13.61
N ASP A 395 -4.46 17.05 14.62
CA ASP A 395 -3.11 16.51 14.45
C ASP A 395 -3.12 15.14 13.77
N LEU A 396 -2.10 14.88 12.98
CA LEU A 396 -1.84 13.51 12.49
C LEU A 396 -1.34 12.64 13.64
N PRO A 397 -1.72 11.35 13.68
CA PRO A 397 -1.24 10.42 14.70
C PRO A 397 0.26 10.18 14.59
N ALA A 398 0.91 9.83 15.67
CA ALA A 398 2.28 9.36 15.62
C ALA A 398 2.39 8.04 14.84
N ILE A 399 3.56 7.78 14.27
CA ILE A 399 3.89 6.50 13.63
C ILE A 399 5.08 5.88 14.31
N ILE A 400 4.91 4.65 14.75
CA ILE A 400 5.87 3.83 15.46
C ILE A 400 6.13 2.58 14.63
N VAL A 401 7.38 2.18 14.52
CA VAL A 401 7.78 0.94 13.87
C VAL A 401 8.49 0.06 14.88
N GLN A 402 8.05 -1.18 15.00
CA GLN A 402 8.74 -2.23 15.76
C GLN A 402 9.53 -3.10 14.77
N GLY A 403 10.86 -3.08 14.90
CA GLY A 403 11.76 -3.87 14.09
C GLY A 403 11.70 -5.38 14.40
N ILE A 404 12.31 -6.19 13.54
CA ILE A 404 12.40 -7.65 13.71
C ILE A 404 13.10 -8.02 15.04
N ASP A 405 14.01 -7.18 15.51
CA ASP A 405 14.71 -7.33 16.79
C ASP A 405 13.88 -6.89 18.02
N GLY A 406 12.62 -6.51 17.81
CA GLY A 406 11.69 -6.04 18.83
C GLY A 406 11.94 -4.59 19.29
N LYS A 407 12.95 -3.91 18.73
CA LYS A 407 13.17 -2.49 19.06
C LYS A 407 12.11 -1.62 18.41
N VAL A 408 11.71 -0.60 19.18
CA VAL A 408 10.67 0.35 18.80
C VAL A 408 11.32 1.67 18.39
N ALA A 409 10.90 2.23 17.27
CA ALA A 409 11.33 3.52 16.76
C ALA A 409 10.15 4.43 16.45
N LEU A 410 10.18 5.67 16.94
CA LEU A 410 9.26 6.73 16.54
C LEU A 410 9.71 7.27 15.18
N VAL A 411 8.91 6.99 14.13
CA VAL A 411 9.23 7.37 12.74
C VAL A 411 8.60 8.71 12.38
N ARG A 412 7.44 9.02 12.93
CA ARG A 412 6.76 10.31 12.81
C ARG A 412 6.11 10.67 14.14
N GLU A 413 6.41 11.87 14.64
CA GLU A 413 5.72 12.45 15.79
C GLU A 413 4.27 12.84 15.44
N HIS A 414 3.45 13.12 16.45
CA HIS A 414 2.19 13.83 16.23
C HIS A 414 2.48 15.12 15.47
N THR A 415 1.75 15.35 14.38
CA THR A 415 2.05 16.46 13.47
C THR A 415 0.88 17.40 13.38
N GLU A 416 1.08 18.66 13.76
CA GLU A 416 0.08 19.69 13.64
C GLU A 416 -0.29 19.93 12.17
N THR A 417 -1.61 19.98 11.89
CA THR A 417 -2.12 20.23 10.53
C THR A 417 -2.64 21.66 10.32
N ASN A 418 -2.68 22.49 11.37
CA ASN A 418 -3.10 23.89 11.30
C ASN A 418 -2.25 24.70 10.31
N ILE A 419 -0.98 24.36 10.17
CA ILE A 419 -0.04 24.97 9.21
C ILE A 419 -0.45 24.78 7.73
N TYR A 420 -1.24 23.77 7.44
CA TYR A 420 -1.72 23.50 6.08
C TYR A 420 -3.08 24.14 5.79
N ASN A 421 -3.86 24.45 6.83
CA ASN A 421 -5.22 25.00 6.72
C ASN A 421 -5.26 26.52 6.95
N GLY A 422 -4.24 27.11 7.58
CA GLY A 422 -4.11 28.54 7.79
C GLY A 422 -3.45 29.22 6.57
N GLY A 423 -3.74 30.52 6.41
CA GLY A 423 -2.96 31.39 5.50
C GLY A 423 -1.60 31.75 6.12
N PHE A 424 -0.59 31.97 5.29
CA PHE A 424 0.73 32.50 5.68
C PHE A 424 0.70 34.01 5.77
#